data_dd5de69abf4e798828198894e8297260
#
_entry.id   dd5de69abf4e798828198894e8297260
#
_cell.length_a   1.000
_cell.length_b   1.000
_cell.length_c   1.000
_cell.angle_alpha   90.00
_cell.angle_beta   90.00
_cell.angle_gamma   90.00
#
_symmetry.space_group_name_H-M   'P 1'
#
loop_
_entity.id
_entity.type
_entity.pdbx_description
1 polymer ?
#
loop_
_entity_poly.entity_id
_entity_poly.type
_entity_poly.pdbx_seq_one_letter_code
_entity_poly.pdbx_strand_id
1 'polypeptide(L)'
;MIKFLIITTFSLFVNYACANDNIINERIKNFKSAKQSMKVINQSLIKENYLHINDHILFLYNWFKILPSYFPLGSEASMTNNSDASAEIWENFALFKKYSNNSKNISLKMLKSLDKNERKNIQLKFDELDRSCSTCHRKFRN
;
A
#
# COMPACT_ATOMS: atom_id res chain seq x y z
N MET A 1 -31.46 -18.57 -32.72
CA MET A 1 -31.44 -17.87 -31.40
C MET A 1 -30.16 -18.05 -30.58
N ILE A 2 -29.22 -18.90 -31.01
CA ILE A 2 -27.96 -19.19 -30.26
C ILE A 2 -26.85 -18.12 -30.50
N LYS A 3 -26.89 -17.38 -31.62
CA LYS A 3 -25.86 -16.39 -31.96
C LYS A 3 -25.92 -15.07 -31.13
N PHE A 4 -27.03 -14.75 -30.50
CA PHE A 4 -27.16 -13.49 -29.70
C PHE A 4 -26.65 -13.62 -28.28
N LEU A 5 -26.51 -14.84 -27.72
CA LEU A 5 -26.09 -15.06 -26.34
C LEU A 5 -24.55 -14.95 -26.14
N ILE A 6 -23.79 -15.21 -27.25
CA ILE A 6 -22.30 -15.19 -27.17
C ILE A 6 -21.71 -13.78 -27.15
N ILE A 7 -22.39 -12.79 -27.76
CA ILE A 7 -21.88 -11.41 -27.87
C ILE A 7 -21.96 -10.67 -26.53
N THR A 8 -22.96 -10.95 -25.68
CA THR A 8 -23.14 -10.29 -24.39
C THR A 8 -22.15 -10.75 -23.30
N THR A 9 -21.64 -11.98 -23.39
CA THR A 9 -20.65 -12.49 -22.42
C THR A 9 -19.25 -11.94 -22.67
N PHE A 10 -18.89 -11.66 -23.93
CA PHE A 10 -17.57 -11.16 -24.30
C PHE A 10 -17.34 -9.71 -23.82
N SER A 11 -18.37 -8.85 -23.84
CA SER A 11 -18.25 -7.44 -23.38
C SER A 11 -18.05 -7.29 -21.85
N LEU A 12 -18.49 -8.26 -21.03
CA LEU A 12 -18.29 -8.24 -19.60
C LEU A 12 -16.84 -8.54 -19.20
N PHE A 13 -16.14 -9.43 -19.91
CA PHE A 13 -14.74 -9.77 -19.63
C PHE A 13 -13.76 -8.61 -19.93
N VAL A 14 -14.01 -7.86 -21.00
CA VAL A 14 -13.16 -6.71 -21.38
C VAL A 14 -13.21 -5.60 -20.32
N ASN A 15 -14.38 -5.34 -19.72
CA ASN A 15 -14.51 -4.31 -18.68
C ASN A 15 -13.78 -4.69 -17.37
N TYR A 16 -13.72 -5.97 -17.02
CA TYR A 16 -12.99 -6.44 -15.83
C TYR A 16 -11.48 -6.30 -15.98
N ALA A 17 -10.92 -6.61 -17.14
CA ALA A 17 -9.49 -6.50 -17.41
C ALA A 17 -9.01 -5.03 -17.32
N CYS A 18 -9.71 -4.11 -17.99
CA CYS A 18 -9.37 -2.67 -17.94
C CYS A 18 -9.50 -2.06 -16.53
N ALA A 19 -10.47 -2.50 -15.73
CA ALA A 19 -10.64 -2.03 -14.37
C ALA A 19 -9.47 -2.48 -13.44
N ASN A 20 -8.98 -3.71 -13.63
CA ASN A 20 -7.85 -4.23 -12.87
C ASN A 20 -6.54 -3.53 -13.21
N ASP A 21 -6.27 -3.21 -14.47
CA ASP A 21 -5.06 -2.49 -14.87
C ASP A 21 -5.01 -1.08 -14.28
N ASN A 22 -6.13 -0.39 -14.22
CA ASN A 22 -6.20 0.94 -13.61
C ASN A 22 -5.87 0.87 -12.09
N ILE A 23 -6.47 -0.06 -11.35
CA ILE A 23 -6.21 -0.20 -9.92
C ILE A 23 -4.77 -0.67 -9.63
N ILE A 24 -4.17 -1.51 -10.49
CA ILE A 24 -2.77 -1.90 -10.41
C ILE A 24 -1.87 -0.67 -10.56
N ASN A 25 -2.10 0.18 -11.55
CA ASN A 25 -1.32 1.38 -11.80
C ASN A 25 -1.44 2.39 -10.64
N GLU A 26 -2.64 2.59 -10.11
CA GLU A 26 -2.84 3.44 -8.93
C GLU A 26 -2.13 2.89 -7.68
N ARG A 27 -2.20 1.58 -7.45
CA ARG A 27 -1.49 0.90 -6.37
C ARG A 27 0.02 1.11 -6.47
N ILE A 28 0.60 0.93 -7.65
CA ILE A 28 2.03 1.16 -7.92
C ILE A 28 2.40 2.62 -7.64
N LYS A 29 1.59 3.57 -8.11
CA LYS A 29 1.78 5.01 -7.86
C LYS A 29 1.77 5.31 -6.36
N ASN A 30 0.81 4.77 -5.62
CA ASN A 30 0.70 4.98 -4.18
C ASN A 30 1.88 4.37 -3.41
N PHE A 31 2.38 3.19 -3.81
CA PHE A 31 3.60 2.64 -3.22
C PHE A 31 4.86 3.47 -3.52
N LYS A 32 4.98 4.04 -4.73
CA LYS A 32 6.05 4.99 -5.05
C LYS A 32 5.98 6.24 -4.15
N SER A 33 4.78 6.77 -3.93
CA SER A 33 4.54 7.90 -3.02
C SER A 33 4.85 7.52 -1.57
N ALA A 34 4.50 6.31 -1.13
CA ALA A 34 4.83 5.82 0.21
C ALA A 34 6.36 5.70 0.41
N LYS A 35 7.08 5.16 -0.57
CA LYS A 35 8.55 5.11 -0.56
C LYS A 35 9.16 6.51 -0.48
N GLN A 36 8.63 7.48 -1.25
CA GLN A 36 9.08 8.87 -1.20
C GLN A 36 8.80 9.49 0.17
N SER A 37 7.62 9.26 0.76
CA SER A 37 7.29 9.75 2.10
C SER A 37 8.23 9.19 3.16
N MET A 38 8.53 7.89 3.14
CA MET A 38 9.52 7.27 4.04
C MET A 38 10.90 7.92 3.89
N LYS A 39 11.33 8.20 2.65
CA LYS A 39 12.61 8.89 2.38
C LYS A 39 12.64 10.30 2.98
N VAL A 40 11.58 11.09 2.78
CA VAL A 40 11.49 12.46 3.32
C VAL A 40 11.49 12.44 4.85
N ILE A 41 10.71 11.56 5.47
CA ILE A 41 10.68 11.42 6.92
C ILE A 41 12.08 11.08 7.45
N ASN A 42 12.76 10.09 6.88
CA ASN A 42 14.11 9.70 7.28
C ASN A 42 15.11 10.86 7.20
N GLN A 43 15.09 11.60 6.08
CA GLN A 43 15.96 12.77 5.90
C GLN A 43 15.68 13.87 6.92
N SER A 44 14.41 14.07 7.27
CA SER A 44 13.98 15.04 8.26
C SER A 44 14.42 14.65 9.68
N LEU A 45 14.34 13.36 10.01
CA LEU A 45 14.82 12.82 11.28
C LEU A 45 16.34 13.01 11.44
N ILE A 46 17.11 12.67 10.39
CA ILE A 46 18.58 12.85 10.39
C ILE A 46 18.97 14.33 10.56
N LYS A 47 18.22 15.26 9.95
CA LYS A 47 18.47 16.70 10.01
C LYS A 47 17.83 17.39 11.22
N GLU A 48 17.12 16.63 12.06
CA GLU A 48 16.31 17.15 13.17
C GLU A 48 15.29 18.25 12.75
N ASN A 49 14.86 18.21 11.48
CA ASN A 49 13.90 19.16 10.92
C ASN A 49 12.52 18.51 10.74
N TYR A 50 11.62 18.76 11.66
CA TYR A 50 10.29 18.13 11.73
C TYR A 50 9.19 18.93 11.01
N LEU A 51 9.53 20.01 10.31
CA LEU A 51 8.55 21.00 9.83
C LEU A 51 7.50 20.43 8.85
N HIS A 52 7.88 19.47 8.02
CA HIS A 52 7.02 18.97 6.95
C HIS A 52 6.74 17.46 7.01
N ILE A 53 7.13 16.78 8.10
CA ILE A 53 6.94 15.33 8.17
C ILE A 53 5.48 14.91 8.44
N ASN A 54 4.66 15.81 8.99
CA ASN A 54 3.26 15.52 9.31
C ASN A 54 2.49 15.02 8.09
N ASP A 55 2.57 15.70 6.96
CA ASP A 55 1.84 15.35 5.74
C ASP A 55 2.28 13.99 5.18
N HIS A 56 3.58 13.69 5.28
CA HIS A 56 4.13 12.41 4.87
C HIS A 56 3.67 11.26 5.77
N ILE A 57 3.64 11.46 7.08
CA ILE A 57 3.14 10.45 8.03
C ILE A 57 1.63 10.26 7.85
N LEU A 58 0.88 11.34 7.67
CA LEU A 58 -0.57 11.31 7.42
C LEU A 58 -0.89 10.58 6.11
N PHE A 59 -0.10 10.82 5.04
CA PHE A 59 -0.22 10.07 3.79
C PHE A 59 -0.03 8.56 4.03
N LEU A 60 1.01 8.15 4.76
CA LEU A 60 1.27 6.74 5.07
C LEU A 60 0.12 6.12 5.89
N TYR A 61 -0.38 6.83 6.90
CA TYR A 61 -1.54 6.39 7.67
C TYR A 61 -2.77 6.14 6.79
N ASN A 62 -3.11 7.11 5.92
CA ASN A 62 -4.26 7.00 5.02
C ASN A 62 -4.06 5.91 3.98
N TRP A 63 -2.86 5.80 3.40
CA TRP A 63 -2.54 4.74 2.45
C TRP A 63 -2.71 3.35 3.07
N PHE A 64 -2.11 3.07 4.21
CA PHE A 64 -2.25 1.77 4.86
C PHE A 64 -3.68 1.47 5.33
N LYS A 65 -4.49 2.48 5.61
CA LYS A 65 -5.92 2.31 5.93
C LYS A 65 -6.71 1.74 4.75
N ILE A 66 -6.42 2.19 3.53
CA ILE A 66 -7.15 1.81 2.32
C ILE A 66 -6.43 0.74 1.49
N LEU A 67 -5.18 0.41 1.80
CA LEU A 67 -4.33 -0.49 1.03
C LEU A 67 -5.02 -1.81 0.63
N PRO A 68 -5.75 -2.53 1.50
CA PRO A 68 -6.38 -3.78 1.10
C PRO A 68 -7.40 -3.64 -0.04
N SER A 69 -8.06 -2.50 -0.19
CA SER A 69 -9.03 -2.28 -1.26
C SER A 69 -8.41 -2.14 -2.66
N TYR A 70 -7.09 -1.95 -2.72
CA TYR A 70 -6.32 -1.89 -3.97
C TYR A 70 -5.83 -3.27 -4.45
N PHE A 71 -6.33 -4.36 -3.85
CA PHE A 71 -6.00 -5.74 -4.20
C PHE A 71 -7.27 -6.56 -4.49
N PRO A 72 -8.07 -6.19 -5.51
CA PRO A 72 -9.17 -7.04 -5.95
C PRO A 72 -8.64 -8.34 -6.53
N LEU A 73 -9.49 -9.38 -6.57
CA LEU A 73 -9.17 -10.64 -7.25
C LEU A 73 -8.80 -10.38 -8.72
N GLY A 74 -7.80 -11.10 -9.21
CA GLY A 74 -7.31 -10.96 -10.59
C GLY A 74 -6.35 -9.79 -10.80
N SER A 75 -5.82 -9.17 -9.72
CA SER A 75 -4.80 -8.11 -9.80
C SER A 75 -3.41 -8.54 -9.33
N GLU A 76 -3.16 -9.84 -9.28
CA GLU A 76 -1.84 -10.45 -9.03
C GLU A 76 -0.86 -10.18 -10.18
N ALA A 77 0.42 -10.50 -9.94
CA ALA A 77 1.45 -10.42 -10.95
C ALA A 77 1.15 -11.38 -12.12
N SER A 78 1.25 -10.90 -13.35
CA SER A 78 1.10 -11.67 -14.57
C SER A 78 2.06 -11.17 -15.66
N MET A 79 2.20 -11.94 -16.74
CA MET A 79 3.03 -11.52 -17.89
C MET A 79 2.46 -10.31 -18.65
N THR A 80 1.20 -9.95 -18.41
CA THR A 80 0.50 -8.89 -19.15
C THR A 80 0.30 -7.61 -18.31
N ASN A 81 0.72 -7.59 -17.05
CA ASN A 81 0.61 -6.40 -16.19
C ASN A 81 1.92 -6.10 -15.45
N ASN A 82 2.01 -4.91 -14.84
CA ASN A 82 3.19 -4.45 -14.09
C ASN A 82 3.09 -4.74 -12.58
N SER A 83 2.23 -5.67 -12.16
CA SER A 83 2.05 -6.02 -10.75
C SER A 83 3.19 -6.90 -10.24
N ASP A 84 3.74 -6.58 -9.06
CA ASP A 84 4.66 -7.44 -8.29
C ASP A 84 3.91 -8.20 -7.17
N ALA A 85 2.57 -8.19 -7.15
CA ALA A 85 1.80 -8.78 -6.08
C ALA A 85 1.80 -10.31 -6.18
N SER A 86 2.30 -10.99 -5.14
CA SER A 86 2.25 -12.44 -5.05
C SER A 86 0.81 -12.93 -4.88
N ALA A 87 0.46 -14.09 -5.46
CA ALA A 87 -0.83 -14.77 -5.28
C ALA A 87 -1.14 -15.06 -3.80
N GLU A 88 -0.11 -15.19 -2.97
CA GLU A 88 -0.24 -15.38 -1.51
C GLU A 88 -1.08 -14.29 -0.81
N ILE A 89 -1.21 -13.09 -1.41
CA ILE A 89 -2.07 -12.04 -0.86
C ILE A 89 -3.50 -12.53 -0.76
N TRP A 90 -4.03 -13.15 -1.80
CA TRP A 90 -5.43 -13.61 -1.88
C TRP A 90 -5.64 -14.91 -1.12
N GLU A 91 -4.66 -15.79 -1.11
CA GLU A 91 -4.67 -17.01 -0.31
C GLU A 91 -4.68 -16.71 1.20
N ASN A 92 -4.01 -15.64 1.62
CA ASN A 92 -3.85 -15.23 3.01
C ASN A 92 -4.34 -13.78 3.24
N PHE A 93 -5.47 -13.39 2.67
CA PHE A 93 -5.94 -12.00 2.68
C PHE A 93 -6.19 -11.44 4.08
N ALA A 94 -6.60 -12.28 5.03
CA ALA A 94 -6.74 -11.88 6.43
C ALA A 94 -5.38 -11.46 7.05
N LEU A 95 -4.32 -12.19 6.74
CA LEU A 95 -2.96 -11.87 7.16
C LEU A 95 -2.45 -10.61 6.48
N PHE A 96 -2.70 -10.44 5.18
CA PHE A 96 -2.37 -9.22 4.44
C PHE A 96 -3.03 -7.98 5.07
N LYS A 97 -4.33 -8.05 5.38
CA LYS A 97 -5.03 -6.98 6.11
C LYS A 97 -4.41 -6.70 7.48
N LYS A 98 -3.97 -7.73 8.20
CA LYS A 98 -3.30 -7.58 9.50
C LYS A 98 -2.00 -6.79 9.36
N TYR A 99 -1.16 -7.07 8.35
CA TYR A 99 0.07 -6.31 8.09
C TYR A 99 -0.22 -4.86 7.73
N SER A 100 -1.20 -4.61 6.83
CA SER A 100 -1.62 -3.26 6.49
C SER A 100 -2.09 -2.48 7.73
N ASN A 101 -2.95 -3.09 8.55
CA ASN A 101 -3.45 -2.48 9.77
C ASN A 101 -2.34 -2.21 10.81
N ASN A 102 -1.33 -3.08 10.89
CA ASN A 102 -0.16 -2.84 11.73
C ASN A 102 0.59 -1.58 11.29
N SER A 103 0.93 -1.46 10.00
CA SER A 103 1.62 -0.29 9.45
C SER A 103 0.81 1.00 9.64
N LYS A 104 -0.53 0.93 9.45
CA LYS A 104 -1.45 2.04 9.76
C LYS A 104 -1.34 2.47 11.23
N ASN A 105 -1.36 1.52 12.16
CA ASN A 105 -1.32 1.82 13.60
C ASN A 105 0.04 2.41 14.03
N ILE A 106 1.13 1.95 13.43
CA ILE A 106 2.47 2.54 13.67
C ILE A 106 2.49 3.99 13.17
N SER A 107 1.98 4.25 11.96
CA SER A 107 1.89 5.62 11.41
C SER A 107 1.04 6.54 12.30
N LEU A 108 -0.08 6.03 12.84
CA LEU A 108 -0.89 6.79 13.81
C LEU A 108 -0.13 7.11 15.10
N LYS A 109 0.68 6.17 15.61
CA LYS A 109 1.53 6.41 16.78
C LYS A 109 2.61 7.46 16.49
N MET A 110 3.17 7.47 15.26
CA MET A 110 4.11 8.53 14.84
C MET A 110 3.44 9.91 14.86
N LEU A 111 2.23 10.06 14.30
CA LEU A 111 1.47 11.32 14.34
C LEU A 111 1.28 11.81 15.78
N LYS A 112 0.84 10.92 16.68
CA LYS A 112 0.65 11.25 18.09
C LYS A 112 1.95 11.69 18.80
N SER A 113 3.07 11.05 18.45
CA SER A 113 4.38 11.43 18.99
C SER A 113 4.85 12.78 18.44
N LEU A 114 4.50 13.09 17.18
CA LEU A 114 4.80 14.40 16.58
C LEU A 114 4.02 15.51 17.27
N ASP A 115 2.71 15.33 17.49
CA ASP A 115 1.84 16.29 18.20
C ASP A 115 2.36 16.61 19.61
N LYS A 116 2.93 15.60 20.30
CA LYS A 116 3.50 15.73 21.63
C LYS A 116 4.96 16.17 21.64
N ASN A 117 5.57 16.40 20.47
CA ASN A 117 7.01 16.72 20.33
C ASN A 117 7.95 15.66 20.93
N GLU A 118 7.54 14.39 20.92
CA GLU A 118 8.28 13.24 21.46
C GLU A 118 9.29 12.70 20.42
N ARG A 119 10.34 13.44 20.10
CA ARG A 119 11.30 13.17 19.00
C ARG A 119 11.85 11.74 19.01
N LYS A 120 12.27 11.25 20.18
CA LYS A 120 12.78 9.88 20.34
C LYS A 120 11.75 8.82 19.95
N ASN A 121 10.48 9.03 20.29
CA ASN A 121 9.41 8.12 19.95
C ASN A 121 9.12 8.16 18.45
N ILE A 122 9.23 9.32 17.79
CA ILE A 122 9.06 9.42 16.34
C ILE A 122 10.11 8.55 15.64
N GLN A 123 11.38 8.64 16.01
CA GLN A 123 12.46 7.81 15.46
C GLN A 123 12.18 6.31 15.67
N LEU A 124 11.85 5.90 16.90
CA LEU A 124 11.53 4.51 17.20
C LEU A 124 10.36 3.97 16.36
N LYS A 125 9.32 4.79 16.14
CA LYS A 125 8.17 4.41 15.32
C LYS A 125 8.49 4.40 13.83
N PHE A 126 9.38 5.27 13.36
CA PHE A 126 9.88 5.22 11.99
C PHE A 126 10.60 3.89 11.72
N ASP A 127 11.51 3.48 12.60
CA ASP A 127 12.25 2.21 12.49
C ASP A 127 11.31 0.99 12.54
N GLU A 128 10.25 1.06 13.36
CA GLU A 128 9.21 0.03 13.45
C GLU A 128 8.42 -0.06 12.13
N LEU A 129 8.09 1.10 11.53
CA LEU A 129 7.36 1.18 10.27
C LEU A 129 8.19 0.63 9.10
N ASP A 130 9.47 0.97 9.02
CA ASP A 130 10.38 0.45 7.99
C ASP A 130 10.50 -1.07 8.05
N ARG A 131 10.65 -1.63 9.25
CA ARG A 131 10.62 -3.09 9.45
C ARG A 131 9.30 -3.72 9.06
N SER A 132 8.17 -3.04 9.30
CA SER A 132 6.84 -3.54 8.92
C SER A 132 6.69 -3.63 7.40
N CYS A 133 7.18 -2.62 6.66
CA CYS A 133 7.21 -2.62 5.19
C CYS A 133 8.03 -3.80 4.66
N SER A 134 9.24 -3.99 5.17
CA SER A 134 10.14 -5.07 4.76
C SER A 134 9.55 -6.45 5.05
N THR A 135 8.86 -6.61 6.17
CA THR A 135 8.23 -7.89 6.56
C THR A 135 7.05 -8.24 5.65
N CYS A 136 6.21 -7.25 5.32
CA CYS A 136 5.11 -7.44 4.38
C CYS A 136 5.62 -7.78 2.98
N HIS A 137 6.63 -7.07 2.49
CA HIS A 137 7.20 -7.29 1.15
C HIS A 137 7.81 -8.68 1.01
N ARG A 138 8.54 -9.19 2.01
CA ARG A 138 9.08 -10.56 1.97
C ARG A 138 8.01 -11.65 1.84
N LYS A 139 6.80 -11.38 2.31
CA LYS A 139 5.70 -12.36 2.29
C LYS A 139 4.84 -12.24 1.03
N PHE A 140 4.59 -11.02 0.54
CA PHE A 140 3.51 -10.72 -0.39
C PHE A 140 3.96 -10.06 -1.71
N ARG A 141 5.27 -9.95 -1.93
CA ARG A 141 5.84 -9.39 -3.16
C ARG A 141 6.74 -10.43 -3.83
N ASN A 142 6.60 -10.56 -5.19
CA ASN A 142 7.51 -11.35 -6.03
C ASN A 142 8.84 -10.62 -6.26
#